data_c871337e7a245c85433d037e4753d1e5
#
_entry.id   c871337e7a245c85433d037e4753d1e5
#
_cell.length_a   1.000
_cell.length_b   1.000
_cell.length_c   1.000
_cell.angle_alpha   90.00
_cell.angle_beta   90.00
_cell.angle_gamma   90.00
#
_symmetry.space_group_name_H-M   'P 1'
#
loop_
_entity.id
_entity.type
_entity.pdbx_description
1 polymer ?
#
loop_
_entity_poly.entity_id
_entity_poly.type
_entity_poly.pdbx_seq_one_letter_code
_entity_poly.pdbx_strand_id
1 'polypeptide(L)'
;MNRLAGKTAIVTGAGRGIGNAVARRFAEEGAKVVLISRNPASCGGAADAINAEFPDSCKAFPCDVADAAAVEACVKEILAEYPTVDILVNNAGITRDTLLMRMKEADWDAVMDTNLKSVFLFVKALQRTLMKSPAGRIINMSSIVGITGNLGQSNYSASKAGVIGFTKSMAQELASRKVTCNAIAPGFIATEMTDAIPEKAREALLARIPLADMGKPEDIANCALFLASDEARYITGQVLVCDGGNV
;
A
#
# COMPACT_ATOMS: atom_id res chain seq x y z
N MET A 1 -0.93 3.01 -22.08
CA MET A 1 -1.95 1.97 -22.34
C MET A 1 -3.06 2.11 -21.33
N ASN A 2 -4.10 2.71 -21.40
CA ASN A 2 -5.18 3.01 -20.43
C ASN A 2 -5.77 1.77 -19.70
N ARG A 3 -4.93 1.00 -19.01
CA ARG A 3 -5.31 -0.25 -18.32
C ARG A 3 -6.29 -0.04 -17.17
N LEU A 4 -6.32 1.20 -16.62
CA LEU A 4 -7.20 1.59 -15.52
C LEU A 4 -8.17 2.70 -15.93
N ALA A 5 -8.40 2.90 -17.24
CA ALA A 5 -9.30 3.94 -17.73
C ALA A 5 -10.70 3.83 -17.11
N GLY A 6 -11.19 4.95 -16.59
CA GLY A 6 -12.50 5.05 -15.96
C GLY A 6 -12.62 4.40 -14.57
N LYS A 7 -11.52 3.88 -14.00
CA LYS A 7 -11.50 3.32 -12.64
C LYS A 7 -11.14 4.40 -11.62
N THR A 8 -11.69 4.28 -10.42
CA THR A 8 -11.32 5.11 -9.27
C THR A 8 -10.50 4.27 -8.28
N ALA A 9 -9.32 4.77 -7.93
CA ALA A 9 -8.40 4.12 -7.01
C ALA A 9 -8.17 4.98 -5.75
N ILE A 10 -8.10 4.34 -4.59
CA ILE A 10 -7.66 4.96 -3.33
C ILE A 10 -6.31 4.39 -2.97
N VAL A 11 -5.33 5.27 -2.67
CA VAL A 11 -3.99 4.86 -2.25
C VAL A 11 -3.65 5.52 -0.91
N THR A 12 -3.44 4.72 0.14
CA THR A 12 -3.03 5.22 1.45
C THR A 12 -1.50 5.34 1.54
N GLY A 13 -1.01 6.32 2.30
CA GLY A 13 0.43 6.61 2.36
C GLY A 13 0.98 7.15 1.04
N ALA A 14 0.17 7.84 0.24
CA ALA A 14 0.49 8.25 -1.13
C ALA A 14 1.30 9.56 -1.24
N GLY A 15 1.64 10.21 -0.13
CA GLY A 15 2.39 11.48 -0.16
C GLY A 15 3.84 11.36 -0.60
N ARG A 16 4.44 10.16 -0.59
CA ARG A 16 5.83 9.89 -0.99
C ARG A 16 6.09 8.39 -1.21
N GLY A 17 7.31 8.07 -1.68
CA GLY A 17 7.81 6.70 -1.81
C GLY A 17 6.91 5.79 -2.66
N ILE A 18 6.73 4.55 -2.23
CA ILE A 18 5.98 3.52 -2.97
C ILE A 18 4.53 3.98 -3.25
N GLY A 19 3.84 4.54 -2.25
CA GLY A 19 2.45 4.98 -2.43
C GLY A 19 2.31 6.08 -3.48
N ASN A 20 3.25 7.02 -3.53
CA ASN A 20 3.27 8.06 -4.56
C ASN A 20 3.55 7.47 -5.96
N ALA A 21 4.51 6.57 -6.08
CA ALA A 21 4.81 5.90 -7.34
C ALA A 21 3.60 5.08 -7.85
N VAL A 22 2.87 4.40 -6.94
CA VAL A 22 1.62 3.69 -7.29
C VAL A 22 0.56 4.66 -7.78
N ALA A 23 0.34 5.78 -7.06
CA ALA A 23 -0.65 6.78 -7.45
C ALA A 23 -0.34 7.37 -8.84
N ARG A 24 0.93 7.75 -9.08
CA ARG A 24 1.41 8.24 -10.37
C ARG A 24 1.21 7.21 -11.49
N ARG A 25 1.59 5.96 -11.26
CA ARG A 25 1.46 4.89 -12.25
C ARG A 25 0.00 4.62 -12.60
N PHE A 26 -0.90 4.71 -11.62
CA PHE A 26 -2.33 4.53 -11.86
C PHE A 26 -2.94 5.70 -12.64
N ALA A 27 -2.52 6.94 -12.33
CA ALA A 27 -2.92 8.13 -13.08
C ALA A 27 -2.47 8.08 -14.55
N GLU A 28 -1.22 7.66 -14.81
CA GLU A 28 -0.67 7.43 -16.14
C GLU A 28 -1.50 6.42 -16.95
N GLU A 29 -2.11 5.43 -16.28
CA GLU A 29 -2.96 4.41 -16.89
C GLU A 29 -4.46 4.77 -16.90
N GLY A 30 -4.78 6.04 -16.65
CA GLY A 30 -6.12 6.62 -16.83
C GLY A 30 -7.07 6.48 -15.64
N ALA A 31 -6.58 6.12 -14.45
CA ALA A 31 -7.38 6.10 -13.25
C ALA A 31 -7.59 7.51 -12.66
N LYS A 32 -8.72 7.72 -11.97
CA LYS A 32 -8.86 8.77 -10.96
C LYS A 32 -8.30 8.24 -9.64
N VAL A 33 -7.35 8.96 -9.05
CA VAL A 33 -6.62 8.48 -7.87
C VAL A 33 -6.84 9.41 -6.68
N VAL A 34 -7.36 8.86 -5.61
CA VAL A 34 -7.47 9.51 -4.30
C VAL A 34 -6.20 9.20 -3.51
N LEU A 35 -5.45 10.26 -3.19
CA LEU A 35 -4.23 10.17 -2.40
C LEU A 35 -4.55 10.43 -0.93
N ILE A 36 -4.20 9.48 -0.06
CA ILE A 36 -4.38 9.63 1.39
C ILE A 36 -3.02 9.66 2.08
N SER A 37 -2.78 10.68 2.87
CA SER A 37 -1.69 10.73 3.85
C SER A 37 -2.06 11.63 5.02
N ARG A 38 -1.36 11.47 6.15
CA ARG A 38 -1.61 12.25 7.36
C ARG A 38 -1.23 13.72 7.22
N ASN A 39 -0.15 14.02 6.48
CA ASN A 39 0.32 15.38 6.28
C ASN A 39 -0.35 16.01 5.04
N PRO A 40 -1.19 17.05 5.20
CA PRO A 40 -1.90 17.70 4.09
C PRO A 40 -0.95 18.24 3.02
N ALA A 41 0.17 18.86 3.41
CA ALA A 41 1.12 19.45 2.47
C ALA A 41 1.80 18.36 1.62
N SER A 42 2.18 17.22 2.23
CA SER A 42 2.77 16.10 1.49
C SER A 42 1.77 15.45 0.53
N CYS A 43 0.53 15.29 0.97
CA CYS A 43 -0.53 14.70 0.15
C CYS A 43 -0.93 15.61 -1.01
N GLY A 44 -1.14 16.91 -0.72
CA GLY A 44 -1.49 17.92 -1.72
C GLY A 44 -0.39 18.11 -2.75
N GLY A 45 0.86 18.32 -2.31
CA GLY A 45 1.98 18.48 -3.22
C GLY A 45 2.21 17.26 -4.13
N ALA A 46 1.96 16.04 -3.63
CA ALA A 46 2.01 14.83 -4.44
C ALA A 46 0.91 14.82 -5.51
N ALA A 47 -0.33 15.20 -5.15
CA ALA A 47 -1.44 15.29 -6.09
C ALA A 47 -1.19 16.37 -7.16
N ASP A 48 -0.69 17.54 -6.77
CA ASP A 48 -0.37 18.64 -7.68
C ASP A 48 0.73 18.23 -8.68
N ALA A 49 1.78 17.56 -8.21
CA ALA A 49 2.86 17.08 -9.06
C ALA A 49 2.37 16.05 -10.10
N ILE A 50 1.47 15.13 -9.70
CA ILE A 50 0.90 14.15 -10.62
C ILE A 50 -0.06 14.83 -11.61
N ASN A 51 -0.89 15.77 -11.15
CA ASN A 51 -1.82 16.51 -12.01
C ASN A 51 -1.13 17.41 -13.04
N ALA A 52 0.09 17.86 -12.76
CA ALA A 52 0.90 18.61 -13.74
C ALA A 52 1.25 17.78 -14.98
N GLU A 53 1.29 16.45 -14.85
CA GLU A 53 1.60 15.52 -15.94
C GLU A 53 0.35 14.83 -16.48
N PHE A 54 -0.60 14.51 -15.59
CA PHE A 54 -1.87 13.84 -15.90
C PHE A 54 -3.02 14.69 -15.34
N PRO A 55 -3.52 15.67 -16.10
CA PRO A 55 -4.48 16.65 -15.60
C PRO A 55 -5.74 16.01 -14.99
N ASP A 56 -6.17 16.55 -13.85
CA ASP A 56 -7.39 16.13 -13.12
C ASP A 56 -7.43 14.64 -12.72
N SER A 57 -6.28 13.98 -12.67
CA SER A 57 -6.20 12.55 -12.33
C SER A 57 -6.19 12.28 -10.83
N CYS A 58 -5.71 13.24 -10.02
CA CYS A 58 -5.45 13.02 -8.60
C CYS A 58 -6.13 14.04 -7.69
N LYS A 59 -6.61 13.57 -6.52
CA LYS A 59 -7.06 14.45 -5.43
C LYS A 59 -6.58 13.95 -4.07
N ALA A 60 -6.15 14.89 -3.22
CA ALA A 60 -5.66 14.62 -1.89
C ALA A 60 -6.77 14.68 -0.83
N PHE A 61 -6.79 13.69 0.07
CA PHE A 61 -7.66 13.65 1.25
C PHE A 61 -6.79 13.37 2.48
N PRO A 62 -6.46 14.40 3.29
CA PRO A 62 -5.67 14.19 4.50
C PRO A 62 -6.40 13.33 5.52
N CYS A 63 -5.74 12.26 6.02
CA CYS A 63 -6.33 11.37 7.01
C CYS A 63 -5.24 10.67 7.82
N ASP A 64 -5.42 10.58 9.15
CA ASP A 64 -4.66 9.65 9.97
C ASP A 64 -5.30 8.26 9.87
N VAL A 65 -4.62 7.36 9.21
CA VAL A 65 -5.12 6.00 8.94
C VAL A 65 -5.24 5.13 10.20
N ALA A 66 -4.58 5.52 11.31
CA ALA A 66 -4.64 4.82 12.59
C ALA A 66 -5.90 5.18 13.39
N ASP A 67 -6.56 6.31 13.07
CA ASP A 67 -7.77 6.79 13.75
C ASP A 67 -9.03 6.32 13.01
N ALA A 68 -9.82 5.49 13.68
CA ALA A 68 -11.02 4.91 13.10
C ALA A 68 -12.09 5.95 12.73
N ALA A 69 -12.26 7.01 13.55
CA ALA A 69 -13.22 8.05 13.28
C ALA A 69 -12.78 8.94 12.11
N ALA A 70 -11.47 9.25 12.02
CA ALA A 70 -10.90 9.97 10.89
C ALA A 70 -11.05 9.18 9.57
N VAL A 71 -10.82 7.87 9.59
CA VAL A 71 -11.00 7.01 8.41
C VAL A 71 -12.47 6.98 7.96
N GLU A 72 -13.42 6.84 8.90
CA GLU A 72 -14.84 6.84 8.56
C GLU A 72 -15.27 8.16 7.94
N ALA A 73 -14.88 9.30 8.52
CA ALA A 73 -15.15 10.63 7.99
C ALA A 73 -14.53 10.83 6.60
N CYS A 74 -13.25 10.50 6.45
CA CYS A 74 -12.52 10.61 5.20
C CYS A 74 -13.16 9.77 4.08
N VAL A 75 -13.52 8.51 4.35
CA VAL A 75 -14.18 7.64 3.36
C VAL A 75 -15.55 8.20 2.99
N LYS A 76 -16.30 8.76 3.94
CA LYS A 76 -17.58 9.42 3.65
C LYS A 76 -17.42 10.62 2.70
N GLU A 77 -16.41 11.46 2.91
CA GLU A 77 -16.11 12.58 2.01
C GLU A 77 -15.68 12.09 0.63
N ILE A 78 -14.82 11.09 0.56
CA ILE A 78 -14.40 10.49 -0.72
C ILE A 78 -15.61 9.95 -1.49
N LEU A 79 -16.50 9.20 -0.83
CA LEU A 79 -17.66 8.61 -1.49
C LEU A 79 -18.74 9.63 -1.89
N ALA A 80 -18.76 10.82 -1.30
CA ALA A 80 -19.61 11.92 -1.76
C ALA A 80 -19.14 12.48 -3.10
N GLU A 81 -17.83 12.44 -3.38
CA GLU A 81 -17.24 12.92 -4.64
C GLU A 81 -17.04 11.78 -5.67
N TYR A 82 -16.61 10.63 -5.19
CA TYR A 82 -16.38 9.42 -5.98
C TYR A 82 -17.33 8.30 -5.54
N PRO A 83 -18.57 8.27 -6.08
CA PRO A 83 -19.59 7.29 -5.64
C PRO A 83 -19.19 5.82 -5.90
N THR A 84 -18.26 5.60 -6.83
CA THR A 84 -17.69 4.30 -7.16
C THR A 84 -16.20 4.29 -6.83
N VAL A 85 -15.75 3.22 -6.19
CA VAL A 85 -14.34 2.93 -5.93
C VAL A 85 -14.08 1.51 -6.40
N ASP A 86 -13.12 1.37 -7.31
CA ASP A 86 -12.76 0.10 -7.94
C ASP A 86 -11.53 -0.51 -7.30
N ILE A 87 -10.58 0.31 -6.85
CA ILE A 87 -9.28 -0.14 -6.39
C ILE A 87 -8.97 0.50 -5.04
N LEU A 88 -8.55 -0.34 -4.08
CA LEU A 88 -7.99 0.10 -2.79
C LEU A 88 -6.57 -0.41 -2.66
N VAL A 89 -5.61 0.49 -2.49
CA VAL A 89 -4.21 0.17 -2.18
C VAL A 89 -3.91 0.60 -0.75
N ASN A 90 -3.82 -0.35 0.16
CA ASN A 90 -3.42 -0.15 1.54
C ASN A 90 -1.89 -0.17 1.62
N ASN A 91 -1.28 1.01 1.52
CA ASN A 91 0.19 1.15 1.51
C ASN A 91 0.74 1.89 2.74
N ALA A 92 -0.08 2.65 3.46
CA ALA A 92 0.38 3.37 4.66
C ALA A 92 1.08 2.43 5.65
N GLY A 93 2.22 2.88 6.16
CA GLY A 93 2.98 2.09 7.13
C GLY A 93 4.13 2.88 7.75
N ILE A 94 4.53 2.43 8.94
CA ILE A 94 5.67 2.95 9.70
C ILE A 94 6.51 1.81 10.25
N THR A 95 7.74 2.13 10.62
CA THR A 95 8.61 1.26 11.43
C THR A 95 8.92 1.93 12.77
N ARG A 96 9.17 1.10 13.80
CA ARG A 96 9.69 1.48 15.12
C ARG A 96 10.62 0.38 15.56
N ASP A 97 11.82 0.37 14.95
CA ASP A 97 12.76 -0.72 15.03
C ASP A 97 13.55 -0.65 16.34
N THR A 98 13.47 -1.70 17.15
CA THR A 98 14.25 -1.90 18.34
C THR A 98 14.18 -3.36 18.81
N LEU A 99 15.18 -3.84 19.55
CA LEU A 99 15.14 -5.18 20.12
C LEU A 99 13.94 -5.30 21.09
N LEU A 100 13.28 -6.46 21.11
CA LEU A 100 12.09 -6.71 21.90
C LEU A 100 12.26 -6.30 23.40
N MET A 101 13.41 -6.60 23.99
CA MET A 101 13.70 -6.24 25.38
C MET A 101 13.70 -4.73 25.68
N ARG A 102 13.76 -3.88 24.65
CA ARG A 102 13.75 -2.41 24.77
C ARG A 102 12.50 -1.80 24.11
N MET A 103 11.68 -2.61 23.44
CA MET A 103 10.49 -2.13 22.74
C MET A 103 9.44 -1.65 23.74
N LYS A 104 8.93 -0.45 23.53
CA LYS A 104 7.83 0.09 24.32
C LYS A 104 6.50 -0.37 23.73
N GLU A 105 5.51 -0.60 24.57
CA GLU A 105 4.15 -0.94 24.14
C GLU A 105 3.60 0.09 23.15
N ALA A 106 3.84 1.39 23.42
CA ALA A 106 3.42 2.46 22.50
C ALA A 106 4.04 2.36 21.09
N ASP A 107 5.28 1.85 20.97
CA ASP A 107 5.91 1.64 19.65
C ASP A 107 5.32 0.41 18.94
N TRP A 108 4.96 -0.62 19.71
CA TRP A 108 4.23 -1.78 19.20
C TRP A 108 2.84 -1.36 18.70
N ASP A 109 2.05 -0.67 19.52
CA ASP A 109 0.70 -0.23 19.20
C ASP A 109 0.68 0.71 17.98
N ALA A 110 1.59 1.67 17.92
CA ALA A 110 1.69 2.59 16.80
C ALA A 110 1.93 1.85 15.47
N VAL A 111 2.76 0.80 15.47
CA VAL A 111 3.02 -0.02 14.28
C VAL A 111 1.80 -0.87 13.94
N MET A 112 1.18 -1.52 14.92
CA MET A 112 -0.02 -2.35 14.71
C MET A 112 -1.19 -1.51 14.20
N ASP A 113 -1.45 -0.35 14.80
CA ASP A 113 -2.54 0.54 14.41
C ASP A 113 -2.34 1.10 13.00
N THR A 114 -1.11 1.53 12.67
CA THR A 114 -0.84 2.11 11.35
C THR A 114 -0.75 1.07 10.26
N ASN A 115 -0.08 -0.07 10.48
CA ASN A 115 0.26 -1.01 9.41
C ASN A 115 -0.80 -2.10 9.20
N LEU A 116 -1.54 -2.50 10.23
CA LEU A 116 -2.49 -3.61 10.17
C LEU A 116 -3.93 -3.15 10.40
N LYS A 117 -4.20 -2.44 11.51
CA LYS A 117 -5.55 -1.98 11.83
C LYS A 117 -6.09 -1.02 10.76
N SER A 118 -5.25 -0.15 10.19
CA SER A 118 -5.64 0.73 9.10
C SER A 118 -6.18 -0.05 7.89
N VAL A 119 -5.52 -1.16 7.53
CA VAL A 119 -5.97 -2.04 6.42
C VAL A 119 -7.39 -2.55 6.68
N PHE A 120 -7.64 -3.03 7.89
CA PHE A 120 -8.99 -3.45 8.31
C PHE A 120 -9.99 -2.29 8.23
N LEU A 121 -9.64 -1.10 8.71
CA LEU A 121 -10.54 0.06 8.72
C LEU A 121 -10.97 0.47 7.30
N PHE A 122 -10.00 0.62 6.39
CA PHE A 122 -10.31 0.99 5.00
C PHE A 122 -11.08 -0.10 4.26
N VAL A 123 -10.71 -1.37 4.40
CA VAL A 123 -11.45 -2.46 3.77
C VAL A 123 -12.88 -2.51 4.31
N LYS A 124 -13.09 -2.40 5.63
CA LYS A 124 -14.41 -2.38 6.26
C LYS A 124 -15.27 -1.23 5.75
N ALA A 125 -14.71 -0.03 5.63
CA ALA A 125 -15.44 1.15 5.19
C ALA A 125 -15.80 1.09 3.68
N LEU A 126 -14.94 0.51 2.84
CA LEU A 126 -15.07 0.50 1.38
C LEU A 126 -15.63 -0.81 0.81
N GLN A 127 -15.73 -1.90 1.58
CA GLN A 127 -16.10 -3.22 1.05
C GLN A 127 -17.41 -3.21 0.27
N ARG A 128 -18.43 -2.46 0.73
CA ARG A 128 -19.73 -2.38 0.04
C ARG A 128 -19.62 -1.72 -1.33
N THR A 129 -18.74 -0.73 -1.46
CA THR A 129 -18.50 -0.01 -2.72
C THR A 129 -17.67 -0.89 -3.66
N LEU A 130 -16.60 -1.52 -3.15
CA LEU A 130 -15.79 -2.47 -3.91
C LEU A 130 -16.61 -3.67 -4.43
N MET A 131 -17.55 -4.18 -3.63
CA MET A 131 -18.46 -5.27 -4.05
C MET A 131 -19.48 -4.86 -5.12
N LYS A 132 -19.72 -3.56 -5.33
CA LYS A 132 -20.58 -3.03 -6.41
C LYS A 132 -19.79 -2.77 -7.69
N SER A 133 -18.47 -2.63 -7.59
CA SER A 133 -17.61 -2.47 -8.74
C SER A 133 -17.57 -3.75 -9.58
N PRO A 134 -17.64 -3.68 -10.91
CA PRO A 134 -17.47 -4.85 -11.77
C PRO A 134 -16.05 -5.43 -11.74
N ALA A 135 -15.11 -4.68 -11.20
CA ALA A 135 -13.69 -5.02 -11.17
C ALA A 135 -13.02 -4.61 -9.84
N GLY A 136 -13.66 -4.94 -8.71
CA GLY A 136 -13.12 -4.60 -7.38
C GLY A 136 -11.75 -5.23 -7.11
N ARG A 137 -10.78 -4.42 -6.64
CA ARG A 137 -9.40 -4.82 -6.36
C ARG A 137 -8.95 -4.28 -5.01
N ILE A 138 -8.39 -5.15 -4.17
CA ILE A 138 -7.73 -4.77 -2.91
C ILE A 138 -6.28 -5.22 -3.01
N ILE A 139 -5.36 -4.29 -2.79
CA ILE A 139 -3.91 -4.54 -2.83
C ILE A 139 -3.33 -4.05 -1.50
N ASN A 140 -2.77 -4.96 -0.74
CA ASN A 140 -2.22 -4.68 0.59
C ASN A 140 -0.69 -4.72 0.53
N MET A 141 -0.01 -3.65 0.98
CA MET A 141 1.45 -3.63 1.07
C MET A 141 1.90 -4.35 2.34
N SER A 142 2.43 -5.58 2.13
CA SER A 142 3.16 -6.32 3.15
C SER A 142 4.66 -5.96 3.12
N SER A 143 5.53 -6.91 3.33
CA SER A 143 6.98 -6.84 3.21
C SER A 143 7.55 -8.25 3.23
N ILE A 144 8.73 -8.46 2.68
CA ILE A 144 9.50 -9.71 2.88
C ILE A 144 9.72 -9.97 4.38
N VAL A 145 9.85 -8.92 5.20
CA VAL A 145 10.00 -9.04 6.66
C VAL A 145 8.76 -9.65 7.33
N GLY A 146 7.58 -9.52 6.72
CA GLY A 146 6.37 -10.22 7.16
C GLY A 146 6.40 -11.73 6.86
N ILE A 147 7.30 -12.17 5.99
CA ILE A 147 7.49 -13.59 5.61
C ILE A 147 8.64 -14.20 6.43
N THR A 148 9.78 -13.50 6.50
CA THR A 148 11.02 -14.03 7.07
C THR A 148 11.28 -13.63 8.52
N GLY A 149 10.63 -12.57 9.00
CA GLY A 149 11.07 -11.87 10.20
C GLY A 149 12.35 -11.06 9.97
N ASN A 150 12.68 -10.17 10.91
CA ASN A 150 13.96 -9.47 10.94
C ASN A 150 14.32 -9.05 12.37
N LEU A 151 15.61 -9.02 12.67
CA LEU A 151 16.11 -8.60 13.97
C LEU A 151 15.70 -7.16 14.29
N GLY A 152 15.15 -6.92 15.48
CA GLY A 152 14.70 -5.60 15.92
C GLY A 152 13.38 -5.12 15.31
N GLN A 153 12.69 -5.95 14.54
CA GLN A 153 11.45 -5.61 13.85
C GLN A 153 10.27 -6.53 14.22
N SER A 154 10.20 -7.00 15.46
CA SER A 154 9.13 -7.92 15.89
C SER A 154 7.72 -7.34 15.69
N ASN A 155 7.51 -6.05 16.00
CA ASN A 155 6.26 -5.32 15.74
C ASN A 155 5.96 -5.20 14.24
N TYR A 156 6.94 -4.78 13.45
CA TYR A 156 6.79 -4.62 12.00
C TYR A 156 6.54 -5.97 11.31
N SER A 157 7.33 -7.00 11.66
CA SER A 157 7.14 -8.36 11.14
C SER A 157 5.75 -8.89 11.45
N ALA A 158 5.29 -8.75 12.71
CA ALA A 158 3.97 -9.19 13.11
C ALA A 158 2.87 -8.46 12.34
N SER A 159 2.98 -7.12 12.18
CA SER A 159 2.02 -6.32 11.43
C SER A 159 1.94 -6.75 9.96
N LYS A 160 3.09 -6.96 9.30
CA LYS A 160 3.16 -7.34 7.88
C LYS A 160 2.76 -8.80 7.63
N ALA A 161 3.03 -9.71 8.56
CA ALA A 161 2.49 -11.07 8.55
C ALA A 161 0.96 -11.05 8.75
N GLY A 162 0.45 -10.21 9.65
CA GLY A 162 -0.99 -10.00 9.85
C GLY A 162 -1.70 -9.54 8.58
N VAL A 163 -1.09 -8.63 7.81
CA VAL A 163 -1.58 -8.19 6.50
C VAL A 163 -1.72 -9.36 5.53
N ILE A 164 -0.77 -10.29 5.51
CA ILE A 164 -0.84 -11.50 4.66
C ILE A 164 -2.02 -12.38 5.06
N GLY A 165 -2.21 -12.64 6.36
CA GLY A 165 -3.35 -13.41 6.88
C GLY A 165 -4.69 -12.75 6.55
N PHE A 166 -4.79 -11.44 6.79
CA PHE A 166 -5.98 -10.64 6.47
C PHE A 166 -6.30 -10.68 4.97
N THR A 167 -5.30 -10.55 4.11
CA THR A 167 -5.46 -10.64 2.65
C THR A 167 -6.10 -11.94 2.21
N LYS A 168 -5.64 -13.08 2.75
CA LYS A 168 -6.17 -14.41 2.43
C LYS A 168 -7.62 -14.58 2.87
N SER A 169 -7.97 -14.05 4.05
CA SER A 169 -9.36 -14.09 4.55
C SER A 169 -10.28 -13.25 3.67
N MET A 170 -9.89 -12.01 3.35
CA MET A 170 -10.70 -11.12 2.50
C MET A 170 -10.83 -11.65 1.07
N ALA A 171 -9.83 -12.32 0.53
CA ALA A 171 -9.93 -12.98 -0.76
C ALA A 171 -11.05 -14.02 -0.80
N GLN A 172 -11.26 -14.78 0.28
CA GLN A 172 -12.34 -15.75 0.38
C GLN A 172 -13.71 -15.09 0.61
N GLU A 173 -13.79 -14.13 1.54
CA GLU A 173 -15.04 -13.45 1.88
C GLU A 173 -15.64 -12.66 0.69
N LEU A 174 -14.79 -12.06 -0.15
CA LEU A 174 -15.23 -11.18 -1.23
C LEU A 174 -15.29 -11.88 -2.60
N ALA A 175 -14.87 -13.14 -2.69
CA ALA A 175 -14.82 -13.91 -3.94
C ALA A 175 -16.16 -14.00 -4.68
N SER A 176 -17.26 -14.16 -3.94
CA SER A 176 -18.62 -14.26 -4.52
C SER A 176 -19.03 -12.97 -5.27
N ARG A 177 -18.37 -11.86 -5.00
CA ARG A 177 -18.56 -10.56 -5.66
C ARG A 177 -17.48 -10.24 -6.69
N LYS A 178 -16.61 -11.21 -7.02
CA LYS A 178 -15.49 -11.08 -7.97
C LYS A 178 -14.46 -9.98 -7.57
N VAL A 179 -14.42 -9.59 -6.29
CA VAL A 179 -13.40 -8.72 -5.75
C VAL A 179 -12.16 -9.56 -5.47
N THR A 180 -11.02 -9.17 -6.02
CA THR A 180 -9.74 -9.82 -5.69
C THR A 180 -9.07 -9.07 -4.56
N CYS A 181 -8.38 -9.80 -3.68
CA CYS A 181 -7.59 -9.25 -2.59
C CYS A 181 -6.23 -9.93 -2.58
N ASN A 182 -5.16 -9.16 -2.84
CA ASN A 182 -3.79 -9.66 -2.91
C ASN A 182 -2.85 -8.79 -2.08
N ALA A 183 -1.71 -9.35 -1.69
CA ALA A 183 -0.63 -8.60 -1.05
C ALA A 183 0.57 -8.48 -1.99
N ILE A 184 1.32 -7.39 -1.87
CA ILE A 184 2.66 -7.26 -2.41
C ILE A 184 3.62 -7.28 -1.22
N ALA A 185 4.69 -8.03 -1.31
CA ALA A 185 5.76 -8.07 -0.33
C ALA A 185 7.05 -7.48 -0.94
N PRO A 186 7.26 -6.15 -0.81
CA PRO A 186 8.49 -5.52 -1.27
C PRO A 186 9.71 -6.02 -0.48
N GLY A 187 10.84 -6.11 -1.18
CA GLY A 187 12.16 -6.24 -0.58
C GLY A 187 12.74 -4.89 -0.17
N PHE A 188 14.02 -4.70 -0.39
CA PHE A 188 14.71 -3.42 -0.17
C PHE A 188 14.47 -2.49 -1.35
N ILE A 189 13.68 -1.43 -1.10
CA ILE A 189 13.28 -0.44 -2.11
C ILE A 189 13.94 0.89 -1.76
N ALA A 190 14.58 1.51 -2.75
CA ALA A 190 15.21 2.83 -2.64
C ALA A 190 14.14 3.91 -2.39
N THR A 191 14.08 4.41 -1.16
CA THR A 191 13.13 5.44 -0.71
C THR A 191 13.83 6.29 0.34
N GLU A 192 13.28 7.45 0.67
CA GLU A 192 13.78 8.27 1.78
C GLU A 192 13.98 7.49 3.10
N MET A 193 13.22 6.42 3.30
CA MET A 193 13.34 5.55 4.48
C MET A 193 14.64 4.73 4.45
N THR A 194 15.13 4.38 3.27
CA THR A 194 16.34 3.58 3.06
C THR A 194 17.58 4.42 2.80
N ASP A 195 17.43 5.72 2.46
CA ASP A 195 18.55 6.63 2.23
C ASP A 195 19.37 6.89 3.50
N ALA A 196 18.77 6.71 4.67
CA ALA A 196 19.44 6.84 5.97
C ALA A 196 20.31 5.62 6.35
N ILE A 197 20.31 4.55 5.55
CA ILE A 197 21.10 3.34 5.83
C ILE A 197 22.59 3.65 5.58
N PRO A 198 23.49 3.41 6.58
CA PRO A 198 24.92 3.58 6.38
C PRO A 198 25.46 2.72 5.24
N GLU A 199 26.45 3.22 4.47
CA GLU A 199 26.99 2.57 3.26
C GLU A 199 27.39 1.11 3.49
N LYS A 200 28.12 0.82 4.57
CA LYS A 200 28.53 -0.56 4.92
C LYS A 200 27.34 -1.50 5.14
N ALA A 201 26.25 -0.99 5.70
CA ALA A 201 25.03 -1.78 5.88
C ALA A 201 24.30 -1.97 4.54
N ARG A 202 24.35 -0.95 3.67
CA ARG A 202 23.81 -1.02 2.32
C ARG A 202 24.52 -2.07 1.47
N GLU A 203 25.86 -2.09 1.48
CA GLU A 203 26.64 -3.13 0.79
C GLU A 203 26.27 -4.53 1.27
N ALA A 204 26.16 -4.73 2.59
CA ALA A 204 25.76 -6.01 3.17
C ALA A 204 24.33 -6.43 2.77
N LEU A 205 23.41 -5.48 2.58
CA LEU A 205 22.07 -5.72 2.07
C LEU A 205 22.10 -6.11 0.59
N LEU A 206 22.83 -5.37 -0.25
CA LEU A 206 22.99 -5.65 -1.67
C LEU A 206 23.59 -7.04 -1.92
N ALA A 207 24.56 -7.45 -1.11
CA ALA A 207 25.16 -8.78 -1.23
C ALA A 207 24.17 -9.94 -0.98
N ARG A 208 23.00 -9.67 -0.37
CA ARG A 208 21.94 -10.67 -0.13
C ARG A 208 20.91 -10.71 -1.27
N ILE A 209 20.90 -9.73 -2.15
CA ILE A 209 19.95 -9.63 -3.25
C ILE A 209 20.58 -10.26 -4.50
N PRO A 210 20.05 -11.37 -5.05
CA PRO A 210 20.62 -12.00 -6.23
C PRO A 210 20.74 -11.10 -7.45
N LEU A 211 19.79 -10.15 -7.64
CA LEU A 211 19.88 -9.14 -8.70
C LEU A 211 20.90 -8.04 -8.42
N ALA A 212 21.53 -8.04 -7.23
CA ALA A 212 22.59 -7.13 -6.81
C ALA A 212 22.24 -5.62 -6.91
N ASP A 213 20.96 -5.29 -6.86
CA ASP A 213 20.45 -3.91 -6.90
C ASP A 213 19.27 -3.76 -5.93
N MET A 214 19.02 -2.52 -5.48
CA MET A 214 17.80 -2.19 -4.75
C MET A 214 16.66 -1.98 -5.75
N GLY A 215 15.48 -2.50 -5.40
CA GLY A 215 14.28 -2.16 -6.16
C GLY A 215 13.95 -0.67 -6.09
N LYS A 216 13.22 -0.17 -7.07
CA LYS A 216 12.71 1.20 -7.10
C LYS A 216 11.21 1.22 -6.75
N PRO A 217 10.67 2.34 -6.26
CA PRO A 217 9.24 2.48 -6.04
C PRO A 217 8.39 2.10 -7.26
N GLU A 218 8.91 2.36 -8.47
CA GLU A 218 8.27 2.03 -9.74
C GLU A 218 8.12 0.52 -9.96
N ASP A 219 9.03 -0.30 -9.45
CA ASP A 219 8.93 -1.76 -9.55
C ASP A 219 7.72 -2.27 -8.77
N ILE A 220 7.50 -1.71 -7.58
CA ILE A 220 6.31 -2.02 -6.77
C ILE A 220 5.04 -1.45 -7.40
N ALA A 221 5.11 -0.24 -7.98
CA ALA A 221 3.99 0.37 -8.68
C ALA A 221 3.55 -0.46 -9.91
N ASN A 222 4.49 -1.07 -10.63
CA ASN A 222 4.20 -1.98 -11.74
C ASN A 222 3.52 -3.27 -11.25
N CYS A 223 3.96 -3.84 -10.13
CA CYS A 223 3.27 -4.97 -9.49
C CYS A 223 1.84 -4.59 -9.08
N ALA A 224 1.66 -3.41 -8.47
CA ALA A 224 0.35 -2.91 -8.09
C ALA A 224 -0.56 -2.68 -9.30
N LEU A 225 -0.02 -2.11 -10.39
CA LEU A 225 -0.75 -1.94 -11.65
C LEU A 225 -1.22 -3.28 -12.23
N PHE A 226 -0.35 -4.28 -12.28
CA PHE A 226 -0.73 -5.62 -12.73
C PHE A 226 -1.89 -6.17 -11.90
N LEU A 227 -1.80 -6.15 -10.56
CA LEU A 227 -2.84 -6.66 -9.68
C LEU A 227 -4.15 -5.84 -9.74
N ALA A 228 -4.07 -4.55 -10.08
CA ALA A 228 -5.22 -3.66 -10.26
C ALA A 228 -5.93 -3.86 -11.59
N SER A 229 -5.25 -4.39 -12.60
CA SER A 229 -5.74 -4.54 -13.96
C SER A 229 -6.61 -5.79 -14.15
N ASP A 230 -7.22 -5.91 -15.31
CA ASP A 230 -8.02 -7.09 -15.68
C ASP A 230 -7.15 -8.31 -16.01
N GLU A 231 -5.84 -8.12 -16.22
CA GLU A 231 -4.87 -9.20 -16.42
C GLU A 231 -4.77 -10.10 -15.17
N ALA A 232 -4.96 -9.53 -13.97
CA ALA A 232 -4.96 -10.25 -12.69
C ALA A 232 -6.35 -10.69 -12.22
N ARG A 233 -7.37 -10.69 -13.09
CA ARG A 233 -8.77 -10.98 -12.68
C ARG A 233 -8.98 -12.34 -12.01
N TYR A 234 -8.07 -13.28 -12.20
CA TYR A 234 -8.15 -14.65 -11.65
C TYR A 234 -7.09 -14.89 -10.55
N ILE A 235 -6.43 -13.81 -10.07
CA ILE A 235 -5.43 -13.86 -9.01
C ILE A 235 -6.04 -13.26 -7.75
N THR A 236 -6.20 -14.06 -6.70
CA THR A 236 -6.69 -13.61 -5.38
C THR A 236 -6.08 -14.44 -4.27
N GLY A 237 -5.92 -13.84 -3.07
CA GLY A 237 -5.31 -14.47 -1.90
C GLY A 237 -3.79 -14.66 -2.01
N GLN A 238 -3.14 -14.07 -3.02
CA GLN A 238 -1.71 -14.28 -3.28
C GLN A 238 -0.85 -13.21 -2.61
N VAL A 239 0.40 -13.58 -2.36
CA VAL A 239 1.46 -12.66 -1.94
C VAL A 239 2.48 -12.61 -3.07
N LEU A 240 2.52 -11.49 -3.77
CA LEU A 240 3.49 -11.22 -4.82
C LEU A 240 4.76 -10.64 -4.18
N VAL A 241 5.82 -11.43 -4.12
CA VAL A 241 7.13 -10.97 -3.65
C VAL A 241 7.82 -10.20 -4.78
N CYS A 242 8.36 -9.03 -4.45
CA CYS A 242 9.10 -8.17 -5.38
C CYS A 242 10.35 -7.65 -4.67
N ASP A 243 11.45 -8.42 -4.72
CA ASP A 243 12.60 -8.27 -3.85
C ASP A 243 13.96 -8.60 -4.48
N GLY A 244 14.00 -8.81 -5.79
CA GLY A 244 15.23 -9.18 -6.50
C GLY A 244 15.76 -10.57 -6.17
N GLY A 245 14.91 -11.45 -5.61
CA GLY A 245 15.26 -12.84 -5.25
C GLY A 245 15.85 -12.99 -3.85
N ASN A 246 15.66 -12.01 -2.95
CA ASN A 246 16.23 -12.03 -1.60
C ASN A 246 15.55 -13.06 -0.66
N VAL A 247 14.33 -13.51 -0.96
CA VAL A 247 13.55 -14.50 -0.18
C VAL A 247 13.19 -15.69 -1.03
#